data_f5d5575994537ddc55b0e3530c6c5e13
#
_entry.id   f5d5575994537ddc55b0e3530c6c5e13
#
_cell.length_a   1.000
_cell.length_b   1.000
_cell.length_c   1.000
_cell.angle_alpha   90.00
_cell.angle_beta   90.00
_cell.angle_gamma   90.00
#
_symmetry.space_group_name_H-M   'P 1'
#
loop_
_entity.id
_entity.type
_entity.pdbx_description
1 polymer ?
#
loop_
_entity_poly.entity_id
_entity_poly.type
_entity_poly.pdbx_seq_one_letter_code
_entity_poly.pdbx_strand_id
1 'polypeptide(L)'
;MGWHGHLTLDYRRDGDTTQAHDRHDGPLRVLQRLYPEGPGICHHVLVHPPGGMVGGDTLDIDVSLAEGAHAVITTPGAARFYRSSGAAAVQRLRVRAAAGTRLEWLPLETIAYSGCEGENLLRFELEPGAETIGWDVLALGLPAADQPFERGRYLQSIELPGRWLERGMIAADDHSLLDSPLGLAGHRVMGTLWLAAGHAMTDARRDELLDAARAACEGHELARSAGATAPHDEVVVLRALAPRVEPLMALFKDVRNRWRRVAWGLDGVQPRIWTT
;
A
#
# COMPACT_ATOMS: atom_id res chain seq x y z
N MET A 1 6.42 26.02 -9.68
CA MET A 1 7.40 25.29 -8.85
C MET A 1 6.63 24.29 -8.04
N GLY A 2 7.01 23.00 -8.10
CA GLY A 2 6.43 21.96 -7.26
C GLY A 2 7.04 21.98 -5.85
N TRP A 3 6.36 21.35 -4.92
CA TRP A 3 6.85 21.14 -3.57
C TRP A 3 7.72 19.88 -3.53
N HIS A 4 8.73 19.90 -2.66
CA HIS A 4 9.44 18.67 -2.27
C HIS A 4 9.22 18.42 -0.78
N GLY A 5 8.58 17.31 -0.46
CA GLY A 5 8.45 16.81 0.91
C GLY A 5 9.30 15.57 1.10
N HIS A 6 10.08 15.54 2.19
CA HIS A 6 10.86 14.37 2.55
C HIS A 6 10.56 13.96 4.00
N LEU A 7 10.31 12.67 4.19
CA LEU A 7 10.09 12.06 5.49
C LEU A 7 10.99 10.84 5.66
N THR A 8 11.77 10.82 6.73
CA THR A 8 12.56 9.66 7.14
C THR A 8 11.96 9.06 8.41
N LEU A 9 11.76 7.75 8.44
CA LEU A 9 11.26 6.99 9.57
C LEU A 9 12.27 5.88 9.91
N ASP A 10 12.87 5.96 11.10
CA ASP A 10 13.81 4.96 11.59
C ASP A 10 13.17 4.22 12.78
N TYR A 11 13.06 2.90 12.69
CA TYR A 11 12.53 2.03 13.75
C TYR A 11 13.63 1.15 14.32
N ARG A 12 13.70 1.06 15.65
CA ARG A 12 14.68 0.22 16.34
C ARG A 12 14.01 -0.59 17.44
N ARG A 13 14.45 -1.81 17.62
CA ARG A 13 14.05 -2.63 18.76
C ARG A 13 14.95 -2.28 19.95
N ASP A 14 14.34 -1.94 21.07
CA ASP A 14 15.01 -1.69 22.34
C ASP A 14 14.27 -2.49 23.43
N GLY A 15 14.84 -3.62 23.85
CA GLY A 15 14.16 -4.59 24.67
C GLY A 15 12.84 -5.05 24.03
N ASP A 16 11.73 -4.84 24.73
CA ASP A 16 10.39 -5.20 24.25
C ASP A 16 9.69 -4.09 23.46
N THR A 17 10.34 -2.95 23.27
CA THR A 17 9.73 -1.78 22.64
C THR A 17 10.29 -1.53 21.24
N THR A 18 9.45 -1.28 20.26
CA THR A 18 9.86 -0.69 18.98
C THR A 18 9.84 0.82 19.10
N GLN A 19 11.02 1.42 19.19
CA GLN A 19 11.18 2.87 19.18
C GLN A 19 11.24 3.39 17.76
N ALA A 20 10.67 4.57 17.55
CA ALA A 20 10.71 5.24 16.26
C ALA A 20 11.36 6.61 16.38
N HIS A 21 12.07 7.01 15.34
CA HIS A 21 12.58 8.35 15.15
C HIS A 21 12.18 8.86 13.78
N ASP A 22 11.62 10.06 13.73
CA ASP A 22 11.17 10.68 12.49
C ASP A 22 11.88 12.01 12.24
N ARG A 23 12.18 12.29 10.99
CA ARG A 23 12.67 13.57 10.49
C ARG A 23 11.93 13.92 9.22
N HIS A 24 11.56 15.17 9.08
CA HIS A 24 10.82 15.63 7.91
C HIS A 24 11.33 16.98 7.42
N ASP A 25 11.24 17.17 6.12
CA ASP A 25 11.36 18.45 5.43
C ASP A 25 10.16 18.62 4.50
N GLY A 26 9.67 19.86 4.38
CA GLY A 26 8.46 20.12 3.61
C GLY A 26 7.17 19.71 4.33
N PRO A 27 6.09 19.36 3.59
CA PRO A 27 4.75 19.22 4.15
C PRO A 27 4.43 17.86 4.78
N LEU A 28 5.26 16.82 4.58
CA LEU A 28 5.02 15.51 5.18
C LEU A 28 5.23 15.53 6.69
N ARG A 29 4.37 14.85 7.43
CA ARG A 29 4.41 14.72 8.88
C ARG A 29 4.00 13.32 9.31
N VAL A 30 4.37 12.93 10.52
CA VAL A 30 3.74 11.83 11.26
C VAL A 30 3.04 12.37 12.49
N LEU A 31 1.93 11.74 12.86
CA LEU A 31 1.28 11.98 14.13
C LEU A 31 2.04 11.27 15.26
N GLN A 32 1.58 11.46 16.49
CA GLN A 32 2.17 10.82 17.65
C GLN A 32 2.25 9.29 17.46
N ARG A 33 3.35 8.69 17.93
CA ARG A 33 3.55 7.25 17.98
C ARG A 33 2.49 6.60 18.87
N LEU A 34 1.86 5.56 18.37
CA LEU A 34 0.82 4.82 19.09
C LEU A 34 1.25 3.35 19.24
N TYR A 35 0.81 2.73 20.33
CA TYR A 35 1.13 1.35 20.67
C TYR A 35 -0.13 0.57 21.09
N PRO A 36 -1.15 0.48 20.23
CA PRO A 36 -2.42 -0.16 20.60
C PRO A 36 -2.30 -1.67 20.82
N GLU A 37 -1.23 -2.26 20.33
CA GLU A 37 -0.94 -3.71 20.42
C GLU A 37 0.21 -4.01 21.41
N GLY A 38 0.53 -3.05 22.28
CA GLY A 38 1.67 -3.13 23.19
C GLY A 38 2.96 -2.52 22.61
N PRO A 39 4.00 -2.36 23.42
CA PRO A 39 5.18 -1.57 23.07
C PRO A 39 5.97 -2.15 21.88
N GLY A 40 5.81 -3.45 21.60
CA GLY A 40 6.52 -4.13 20.52
C GLY A 40 6.15 -3.69 19.12
N ILE A 41 4.98 -3.08 18.91
CA ILE A 41 4.46 -2.70 17.59
C ILE A 41 4.17 -1.21 17.57
N CYS A 42 4.97 -0.44 16.81
CA CYS A 42 4.82 1.00 16.69
C CYS A 42 3.89 1.35 15.52
N HIS A 43 2.78 2.04 15.81
CA HIS A 43 1.86 2.55 14.80
C HIS A 43 2.14 4.02 14.51
N HIS A 44 2.32 4.35 13.24
CA HIS A 44 2.42 5.72 12.74
C HIS A 44 1.31 6.04 11.74
N VAL A 45 0.81 7.27 11.84
CA VAL A 45 -0.12 7.86 10.87
C VAL A 45 0.63 8.94 10.10
N LEU A 46 0.83 8.73 8.80
CA LEU A 46 1.42 9.72 7.90
C LEU A 46 0.36 10.75 7.51
N VAL A 47 0.75 12.01 7.54
CA VAL A 47 -0.12 13.13 7.17
C VAL A 47 0.57 13.99 6.12
N HIS A 48 -0.18 14.33 5.08
CA HIS A 48 0.18 15.34 4.11
C HIS A 48 -0.82 16.51 4.21
N PRO A 49 -0.56 17.52 5.06
CA PRO A 49 -1.54 18.58 5.36
C PRO A 49 -2.11 19.30 4.14
N PRO A 50 -1.39 19.50 3.01
CA PRO A 50 -1.98 20.05 1.80
C PRO A 50 -3.12 19.22 1.19
N GLY A 51 -3.27 17.95 1.62
CA GLY A 51 -4.38 17.08 1.24
C GLY A 51 -4.29 16.46 -0.15
N GLY A 52 -3.32 16.83 -0.97
CA GLY A 52 -3.08 16.24 -2.29
C GLY A 52 -1.91 16.86 -3.01
N MET A 53 -1.51 16.27 -4.13
CA MET A 53 -0.36 16.65 -4.94
C MET A 53 -0.80 17.21 -6.28
N VAL A 54 -0.08 18.20 -6.77
CA VAL A 54 -0.23 18.79 -8.10
C VAL A 54 1.04 18.58 -8.91
N GLY A 55 0.97 18.80 -10.21
CA GLY A 55 2.11 18.59 -11.10
C GLY A 55 3.38 19.31 -10.64
N GLY A 56 4.48 18.55 -10.57
CA GLY A 56 5.78 18.99 -10.09
C GLY A 56 6.04 18.72 -8.61
N ASP A 57 5.04 18.33 -7.82
CA ASP A 57 5.23 17.93 -6.42
C ASP A 57 5.95 16.58 -6.33
N THR A 58 6.84 16.47 -5.35
CA THR A 58 7.53 15.22 -5.03
C THR A 58 7.44 14.95 -3.53
N LEU A 59 7.01 13.76 -3.17
CA LEU A 59 7.02 13.25 -1.80
C LEU A 59 7.95 12.04 -1.74
N ASP A 60 9.05 12.15 -1.00
CA ASP A 60 9.98 11.06 -0.72
C ASP A 60 9.78 10.57 0.72
N ILE A 61 9.55 9.26 0.88
CA ILE A 61 9.36 8.61 2.17
C ILE A 61 10.40 7.50 2.29
N ASP A 62 11.34 7.65 3.18
CA ASP A 62 12.37 6.66 3.48
C ASP A 62 12.07 5.99 4.83
N VAL A 63 11.93 4.67 4.84
CA VAL A 63 11.62 3.86 6.02
C VAL A 63 12.75 2.86 6.25
N SER A 64 13.34 2.88 7.44
CA SER A 64 14.37 1.93 7.85
C SER A 64 13.93 1.21 9.12
N LEU A 65 13.97 -0.12 9.09
CA LEU A 65 13.72 -0.96 10.26
C LEU A 65 15.01 -1.70 10.63
N ALA A 66 15.53 -1.43 11.83
CA ALA A 66 16.61 -2.21 12.41
C ALA A 66 16.08 -3.55 12.95
N GLU A 67 16.95 -4.52 13.11
CA GLU A 67 16.66 -5.90 13.49
C GLU A 67 15.57 -6.02 14.58
N GLY A 68 14.59 -6.87 14.36
CA GLY A 68 13.48 -7.17 15.27
C GLY A 68 12.43 -6.09 15.45
N ALA A 69 12.54 -4.94 14.78
CA ALA A 69 11.53 -3.87 14.86
C ALA A 69 10.24 -4.25 14.14
N HIS A 70 9.09 -3.80 14.67
CA HIS A 70 7.79 -3.98 14.05
C HIS A 70 7.06 -2.63 13.94
N ALA A 71 6.70 -2.24 12.74
CA ALA A 71 6.01 -0.97 12.49
C ALA A 71 4.75 -1.17 11.65
N VAL A 72 3.71 -0.38 11.96
CA VAL A 72 2.49 -0.24 11.16
C VAL A 72 2.39 1.21 10.71
N ILE A 73 2.34 1.44 9.42
CA ILE A 73 2.27 2.78 8.84
C ILE A 73 0.99 2.90 8.03
N THR A 74 0.19 3.91 8.31
CA THR A 74 -1.07 4.19 7.63
C THR A 74 -1.26 5.69 7.40
N THR A 75 -2.35 6.08 6.74
CA THR A 75 -2.76 7.47 6.51
C THR A 75 -4.15 7.75 7.08
N PRO A 76 -4.50 9.00 7.42
CA PRO A 76 -5.82 9.33 7.97
C PRO A 76 -6.90 9.52 6.90
N GLY A 77 -6.51 9.60 5.63
CA GLY A 77 -7.39 9.80 4.50
C GLY A 77 -6.69 9.46 3.19
N ALA A 78 -7.45 9.54 2.10
CA ALA A 78 -6.98 9.27 0.75
C ALA A 78 -5.83 10.21 0.34
N ALA A 79 -4.81 9.67 -0.32
CA ALA A 79 -3.88 10.46 -1.10
C ALA A 79 -4.57 10.95 -2.39
N ARG A 80 -4.27 12.15 -2.85
CA ARG A 80 -4.93 12.73 -4.03
C ARG A 80 -3.90 13.26 -5.01
N PHE A 81 -4.03 12.84 -6.27
CA PHE A 81 -3.26 13.37 -7.39
C PHE A 81 -4.19 14.26 -8.22
N TYR A 82 -4.05 15.57 -8.07
CA TYR A 82 -4.87 16.54 -8.77
C TYR A 82 -4.41 16.77 -10.22
N ARG A 83 -5.22 17.46 -10.97
CA ARG A 83 -4.90 17.85 -12.36
C ARG A 83 -3.53 18.54 -12.43
N SER A 84 -2.69 18.10 -13.38
CA SER A 84 -1.40 18.69 -13.70
C SER A 84 -1.47 19.56 -14.95
N SER A 85 -0.56 20.53 -15.05
CA SER A 85 -0.30 21.32 -16.27
C SER A 85 0.86 20.77 -17.10
N GLY A 86 1.25 19.50 -16.88
CA GLY A 86 2.24 18.78 -17.69
C GLY A 86 3.37 18.11 -16.89
N ALA A 87 3.77 18.65 -15.73
CA ALA A 87 4.75 17.98 -14.88
C ALA A 87 4.08 16.86 -14.06
N ALA A 88 4.80 15.75 -13.83
CA ALA A 88 4.32 14.69 -12.96
C ALA A 88 4.36 15.09 -11.48
N ALA A 89 3.37 14.64 -10.73
CA ALA A 89 3.42 14.58 -9.27
C ALA A 89 3.91 13.18 -8.87
N VAL A 90 4.90 13.09 -8.00
CA VAL A 90 5.59 11.84 -7.72
C VAL A 90 5.63 11.54 -6.23
N GLN A 91 5.13 10.38 -5.83
CA GLN A 91 5.34 9.81 -4.50
C GLN A 91 6.31 8.64 -4.60
N ARG A 92 7.33 8.61 -3.74
CA ARG A 92 8.28 7.50 -3.62
C ARG A 92 8.35 7.01 -2.19
N LEU A 93 8.16 5.73 -2.02
CA LEU A 93 8.46 5.02 -0.79
C LEU A 93 9.67 4.12 -1.00
N ARG A 94 10.64 4.22 -0.11
CA ARG A 94 11.78 3.30 -0.04
C ARG A 94 11.83 2.68 1.34
N VAL A 95 11.75 1.36 1.39
CA VAL A 95 11.82 0.59 2.63
C VAL A 95 13.10 -0.21 2.65
N ARG A 96 13.83 -0.16 3.75
CA ARG A 96 14.94 -1.05 4.09
C ARG A 96 14.62 -1.75 5.41
N ALA A 97 14.47 -3.04 5.34
CA ALA A 97 14.05 -3.88 6.46
C ALA A 97 15.14 -4.92 6.78
N ALA A 98 15.79 -4.76 7.94
CA ALA A 98 16.80 -5.70 8.44
C ALA A 98 16.15 -7.00 8.91
N ALA A 99 16.97 -8.01 9.21
CA ALA A 99 16.52 -9.33 9.62
C ALA A 99 15.53 -9.30 10.81
N GLY A 100 14.53 -10.18 10.77
CA GLY A 100 13.52 -10.32 11.84
C GLY A 100 12.54 -9.14 11.97
N THR A 101 12.56 -8.19 11.05
CA THR A 101 11.62 -7.04 11.07
C THR A 101 10.28 -7.39 10.46
N ARG A 102 9.25 -6.65 10.89
CA ARG A 102 7.92 -6.70 10.30
C ARG A 102 7.43 -5.29 9.99
N LEU A 103 7.01 -5.07 8.74
CA LEU A 103 6.42 -3.81 8.33
C LEU A 103 5.01 -4.05 7.80
N GLU A 104 4.07 -3.23 8.25
CA GLU A 104 2.77 -3.11 7.62
C GLU A 104 2.65 -1.74 6.96
N TRP A 105 2.54 -1.72 5.61
CA TRP A 105 2.31 -0.53 4.82
C TRP A 105 0.86 -0.48 4.37
N LEU A 106 0.04 0.29 5.09
CA LEU A 106 -1.42 0.25 5.01
C LEU A 106 -2.02 1.65 4.79
N PRO A 107 -1.62 2.40 3.76
CA PRO A 107 -2.25 3.69 3.46
C PRO A 107 -3.72 3.50 3.08
N LEU A 108 -4.55 4.52 3.27
CA LEU A 108 -5.84 4.55 2.61
C LEU A 108 -5.63 4.74 1.10
N GLU A 109 -6.71 4.72 0.33
CA GLU A 109 -6.66 4.75 -1.13
C GLU A 109 -5.95 5.99 -1.69
N THR A 110 -5.47 5.85 -2.91
CA THR A 110 -5.03 6.96 -3.76
C THR A 110 -6.10 7.28 -4.78
N ILE A 111 -6.47 8.55 -4.90
CA ILE A 111 -7.42 9.03 -5.90
C ILE A 111 -6.65 9.75 -7.01
N ALA A 112 -6.70 9.21 -8.22
CA ALA A 112 -6.18 9.86 -9.42
C ALA A 112 -7.31 10.68 -10.07
N TYR A 113 -7.27 12.00 -9.90
CA TYR A 113 -8.26 12.90 -10.52
C TYR A 113 -8.04 13.01 -12.02
N SER A 114 -9.11 13.27 -12.76
CA SER A 114 -9.04 13.52 -14.21
C SER A 114 -8.06 14.65 -14.53
N GLY A 115 -7.12 14.38 -15.43
CA GLY A 115 -6.05 15.28 -15.82
C GLY A 115 -4.81 15.22 -14.92
N CYS A 116 -4.70 14.28 -14.00
CA CYS A 116 -3.45 14.08 -13.25
C CYS A 116 -2.34 13.50 -14.14
N GLU A 117 -1.11 13.83 -13.79
CA GLU A 117 0.11 13.16 -14.22
C GLU A 117 0.76 12.65 -12.94
N GLY A 118 0.45 11.40 -12.56
CA GLY A 118 0.80 10.85 -11.25
C GLY A 118 1.76 9.67 -11.34
N GLU A 119 2.66 9.57 -10.36
CA GLU A 119 3.53 8.41 -10.18
C GLU A 119 3.56 7.99 -8.71
N ASN A 120 3.27 6.72 -8.43
CA ASN A 120 3.43 6.11 -7.11
C ASN A 120 4.41 4.95 -7.19
N LEU A 121 5.57 5.13 -6.56
CA LEU A 121 6.72 4.22 -6.68
C LEU A 121 7.05 3.66 -5.30
N LEU A 122 6.74 2.39 -5.08
CA LEU A 122 6.96 1.68 -3.82
C LEU A 122 8.07 0.66 -4.00
N ARG A 123 9.12 0.73 -3.18
CA ARG A 123 10.27 -0.17 -3.23
C ARG A 123 10.58 -0.73 -1.84
N PHE A 124 10.66 -2.06 -1.74
CA PHE A 124 10.91 -2.79 -0.51
C PHE A 124 12.18 -3.64 -0.63
N GLU A 125 13.20 -3.29 0.13
CA GLU A 125 14.43 -4.05 0.26
C GLU A 125 14.37 -4.82 1.59
N LEU A 126 14.21 -6.15 1.49
CA LEU A 126 14.02 -7.04 2.63
C LEU A 126 15.26 -7.94 2.80
N GLU A 127 15.90 -7.87 3.96
CA GLU A 127 16.93 -8.85 4.35
C GLU A 127 16.29 -10.21 4.70
N PRO A 128 17.03 -11.31 4.69
CA PRO A 128 16.55 -12.60 5.14
C PRO A 128 15.92 -12.53 6.54
N GLY A 129 14.69 -13.01 6.68
CA GLY A 129 13.93 -12.93 7.93
C GLY A 129 13.08 -11.66 8.11
N ALA A 130 13.24 -10.66 7.24
CA ALA A 130 12.33 -9.51 7.18
C ALA A 130 11.04 -9.87 6.45
N GLU A 131 9.92 -9.31 6.88
CA GLU A 131 8.62 -9.54 6.25
C GLU A 131 7.80 -8.26 6.16
N THR A 132 6.98 -8.13 5.11
CA THR A 132 6.07 -7.02 4.95
C THR A 132 4.69 -7.48 4.51
N ILE A 133 3.65 -6.89 5.11
CA ILE A 133 2.29 -6.87 4.57
C ILE A 133 2.02 -5.45 4.11
N GLY A 134 1.54 -5.30 2.88
CA GLY A 134 1.22 -3.97 2.39
C GLY A 134 0.17 -4.02 1.31
N TRP A 135 -0.45 -2.87 1.08
CA TRP A 135 -1.35 -2.69 -0.04
C TRP A 135 -1.17 -1.35 -0.73
N ASP A 136 -1.62 -1.32 -1.97
CA ASP A 136 -1.83 -0.10 -2.74
C ASP A 136 -3.22 -0.17 -3.39
N VAL A 137 -4.04 0.84 -3.16
CA VAL A 137 -5.42 0.94 -3.67
C VAL A 137 -5.54 2.21 -4.46
N LEU A 138 -5.91 2.08 -5.73
CA LEU A 138 -6.07 3.19 -6.66
C LEU A 138 -7.54 3.34 -7.06
N ALA A 139 -8.07 4.56 -6.93
CA ALA A 139 -9.36 4.97 -7.46
C ALA A 139 -9.14 5.95 -8.63
N LEU A 140 -9.71 5.63 -9.79
CA LEU A 140 -9.62 6.44 -11.00
C LEU A 140 -10.82 7.38 -11.09
N GLY A 141 -10.60 8.67 -10.84
CA GLY A 141 -11.64 9.68 -10.74
C GLY A 141 -12.46 9.57 -9.46
N LEU A 142 -13.61 10.23 -9.47
CA LEU A 142 -14.63 10.21 -8.41
C LEU A 142 -15.99 9.85 -9.02
N PRO A 143 -16.23 8.58 -9.39
CA PRO A 143 -17.47 8.20 -10.08
C PRO A 143 -18.75 8.55 -9.28
N ALA A 144 -18.70 8.44 -7.95
CA ALA A 144 -19.82 8.79 -7.08
C ALA A 144 -20.18 10.29 -7.07
N ALA A 145 -19.24 11.15 -7.52
CA ALA A 145 -19.43 12.59 -7.66
C ALA A 145 -19.60 13.03 -9.12
N ASP A 146 -19.84 12.08 -10.04
CA ASP A 146 -19.91 12.31 -11.49
C ASP A 146 -18.65 13.01 -12.06
N GLN A 147 -17.48 12.61 -11.55
CA GLN A 147 -16.18 13.08 -11.99
C GLN A 147 -15.30 11.91 -12.45
N PRO A 148 -15.57 11.35 -13.64
CA PRO A 148 -14.82 10.22 -14.15
C PRO A 148 -13.37 10.58 -14.53
N PHE A 149 -12.51 9.57 -14.59
CA PHE A 149 -11.12 9.69 -15.04
C PHE A 149 -11.08 9.71 -16.58
N GLU A 150 -11.16 10.89 -17.18
CA GLU A 150 -11.28 11.08 -18.65
C GLU A 150 -9.98 11.52 -19.32
N ARG A 151 -9.03 12.03 -18.55
CA ARG A 151 -7.75 12.54 -19.04
C ARG A 151 -6.66 12.28 -18.02
N GLY A 152 -5.40 12.28 -18.51
CA GLY A 152 -4.23 12.09 -17.68
C GLY A 152 -3.81 10.63 -17.58
N ARG A 153 -2.80 10.41 -16.76
CA ARG A 153 -2.22 9.07 -16.57
C ARG A 153 -1.64 8.92 -15.17
N TYR A 154 -1.57 7.68 -14.75
CA TYR A 154 -1.05 7.30 -13.45
C TYR A 154 -0.13 6.09 -13.57
N LEU A 155 1.12 6.24 -13.12
CA LEU A 155 2.07 5.14 -13.03
C LEU A 155 2.05 4.56 -11.62
N GLN A 156 1.70 3.29 -11.51
CA GLN A 156 1.87 2.49 -10.31
C GLN A 156 3.10 1.60 -10.44
N SER A 157 3.91 1.52 -9.39
CA SER A 157 5.04 0.58 -9.33
C SER A 157 5.24 0.08 -7.91
N ILE A 158 5.20 -1.25 -7.74
CA ILE A 158 5.51 -1.95 -6.49
C ILE A 158 6.66 -2.89 -6.79
N GLU A 159 7.80 -2.72 -6.13
CA GLU A 159 9.02 -3.46 -6.43
C GLU A 159 9.61 -4.12 -5.18
N LEU A 160 9.85 -5.42 -5.26
CA LEU A 160 10.80 -6.16 -4.45
C LEU A 160 11.99 -6.53 -5.35
N PRO A 161 13.14 -5.87 -5.26
CA PRO A 161 14.23 -6.01 -6.22
C PRO A 161 14.66 -7.46 -6.43
N GLY A 162 14.71 -7.87 -7.70
CA GLY A 162 15.11 -9.22 -8.11
C GLY A 162 14.08 -10.33 -7.85
N ARG A 163 12.90 -10.01 -7.28
CA ARG A 163 11.88 -10.98 -6.88
C ARG A 163 10.51 -10.73 -7.50
N TRP A 164 10.02 -9.50 -7.38
CA TRP A 164 8.69 -9.17 -7.88
C TRP A 164 8.62 -7.70 -8.28
N LEU A 165 8.05 -7.47 -9.45
CA LEU A 165 7.73 -6.14 -9.95
C LEU A 165 6.30 -6.13 -10.50
N GLU A 166 5.46 -5.30 -9.90
CA GLU A 166 4.17 -4.92 -10.45
C GLU A 166 4.26 -3.45 -10.89
N ARG A 167 4.19 -3.23 -12.20
CA ARG A 167 4.30 -1.88 -12.76
C ARG A 167 3.39 -1.71 -13.94
N GLY A 168 2.60 -0.66 -13.93
CA GLY A 168 1.70 -0.32 -15.02
C GLY A 168 1.46 1.17 -15.14
N MET A 169 1.39 1.65 -16.39
CA MET A 169 0.86 2.97 -16.70
C MET A 169 -0.63 2.83 -17.01
N ILE A 170 -1.46 3.60 -16.32
CA ILE A 170 -2.90 3.65 -16.55
C ILE A 170 -3.19 5.01 -17.16
N ALA A 171 -3.50 5.02 -18.45
CA ALA A 171 -3.86 6.22 -19.19
C ALA A 171 -5.38 6.28 -19.39
N ALA A 172 -5.97 7.45 -19.29
CA ALA A 172 -7.42 7.61 -19.39
C ALA A 172 -7.98 7.31 -20.78
N ASP A 173 -7.15 7.38 -21.82
CA ASP A 173 -7.47 7.07 -23.21
C ASP A 173 -7.17 5.59 -23.58
N ASP A 174 -6.61 4.80 -22.67
CA ASP A 174 -6.40 3.37 -22.88
C ASP A 174 -7.68 2.58 -22.56
N HIS A 175 -8.66 2.66 -23.46
CA HIS A 175 -9.92 1.92 -23.33
C HIS A 175 -9.72 0.40 -23.38
N SER A 176 -8.63 -0.08 -23.98
CA SER A 176 -8.30 -1.51 -24.00
C SER A 176 -7.96 -2.01 -22.60
N LEU A 177 -7.25 -1.22 -21.80
CA LEU A 177 -6.99 -1.54 -20.41
C LEU A 177 -8.22 -1.30 -19.53
N LEU A 178 -8.87 -0.14 -19.69
CA LEU A 178 -9.91 0.31 -18.75
C LEU A 178 -11.20 -0.50 -18.85
N ASP A 179 -11.61 -0.87 -20.08
CA ASP A 179 -12.96 -1.37 -20.33
C ASP A 179 -13.00 -2.85 -20.77
N SER A 180 -11.86 -3.39 -21.26
CA SER A 180 -11.80 -4.79 -21.69
C SER A 180 -11.93 -5.75 -20.48
N PRO A 181 -12.63 -6.88 -20.66
CA PRO A 181 -12.67 -7.96 -19.66
C PRO A 181 -11.28 -8.53 -19.27
N LEU A 182 -10.28 -8.36 -20.13
CA LEU A 182 -8.89 -8.78 -19.87
C LEU A 182 -8.07 -7.70 -19.16
N GLY A 183 -8.61 -6.49 -19.03
CA GLY A 183 -8.06 -5.37 -18.28
C GLY A 183 -8.82 -5.11 -16.98
N LEU A 184 -9.28 -3.87 -16.79
CA LEU A 184 -10.03 -3.47 -15.61
C LEU A 184 -11.54 -3.75 -15.70
N ALA A 185 -12.03 -4.30 -16.81
CA ALA A 185 -13.43 -4.70 -17.02
C ALA A 185 -14.45 -3.60 -16.66
N GLY A 186 -14.13 -2.35 -16.92
CA GLY A 186 -14.97 -1.21 -16.56
C GLY A 186 -14.89 -0.77 -15.10
N HIS A 187 -14.19 -1.49 -14.24
CA HIS A 187 -13.96 -1.04 -12.87
C HIS A 187 -13.01 0.17 -12.82
N ARG A 188 -13.23 1.04 -11.85
CA ARG A 188 -12.42 2.25 -11.66
C ARG A 188 -11.68 2.26 -10.31
N VAL A 189 -11.79 1.18 -9.54
CA VAL A 189 -10.98 0.93 -8.36
C VAL A 189 -10.24 -0.38 -8.54
N MET A 190 -8.95 -0.35 -8.30
CA MET A 190 -8.08 -1.52 -8.31
C MET A 190 -7.20 -1.54 -7.07
N GLY A 191 -6.83 -2.71 -6.62
CA GLY A 191 -5.92 -2.85 -5.49
C GLY A 191 -5.06 -4.08 -5.57
N THR A 192 -3.88 -3.95 -5.01
CA THR A 192 -2.91 -5.02 -4.81
C THR A 192 -2.55 -5.05 -3.33
N LEU A 193 -2.81 -6.18 -2.68
CA LEU A 193 -2.36 -6.50 -1.32
C LEU A 193 -1.29 -7.59 -1.44
N TRP A 194 -0.18 -7.44 -0.72
CA TRP A 194 0.91 -8.42 -0.72
C TRP A 194 1.34 -8.80 0.69
N LEU A 195 1.84 -10.02 0.83
CA LEU A 195 2.74 -10.45 1.88
C LEU A 195 4.04 -10.86 1.21
N ALA A 196 5.15 -10.27 1.64
CA ALA A 196 6.46 -10.58 1.10
C ALA A 196 7.48 -10.83 2.21
N ALA A 197 8.42 -11.76 1.95
CA ALA A 197 9.49 -12.13 2.86
C ALA A 197 10.85 -11.92 2.20
N GLY A 198 11.89 -11.69 2.99
CA GLY A 198 13.26 -11.56 2.52
C GLY A 198 13.94 -12.91 2.20
N HIS A 199 13.22 -14.02 2.28
CA HIS A 199 13.67 -15.37 1.94
C HIS A 199 12.50 -16.21 1.47
N ALA A 200 12.77 -17.29 0.74
CA ALA A 200 11.74 -18.18 0.24
C ALA A 200 10.89 -18.77 1.39
N MET A 201 9.58 -18.67 1.26
CA MET A 201 8.63 -19.31 2.16
C MET A 201 8.57 -20.82 1.86
N THR A 202 8.30 -21.62 2.87
CA THR A 202 7.97 -23.05 2.64
C THR A 202 6.68 -23.15 1.85
N ASP A 203 6.54 -24.21 1.05
CA ASP A 203 5.31 -24.46 0.28
C ASP A 203 4.07 -24.47 1.18
N ALA A 204 4.14 -25.15 2.32
CA ALA A 204 3.05 -25.22 3.28
C ALA A 204 2.60 -23.84 3.78
N ARG A 205 3.54 -22.96 4.11
CA ARG A 205 3.23 -21.59 4.56
C ARG A 205 2.61 -20.75 3.43
N ARG A 206 3.16 -20.89 2.23
CA ARG A 206 2.65 -20.19 1.05
C ARG A 206 1.24 -20.62 0.70
N ASP A 207 0.96 -21.94 0.75
CA ASP A 207 -0.36 -22.47 0.50
C ASP A 207 -1.36 -22.02 1.56
N GLU A 208 -0.99 -22.01 2.84
CA GLU A 208 -1.84 -21.51 3.93
C GLU A 208 -2.20 -20.03 3.77
N LEU A 209 -1.26 -19.20 3.33
CA LEU A 209 -1.52 -17.78 3.02
C LEU A 209 -2.45 -17.62 1.81
N LEU A 210 -2.25 -18.42 0.76
CA LEU A 210 -3.13 -18.43 -0.41
C LEU A 210 -4.55 -18.87 -0.06
N ASP A 211 -4.69 -19.94 0.70
CA ASP A 211 -5.98 -20.47 1.12
C ASP A 211 -6.72 -19.49 2.03
N ALA A 212 -6.02 -18.84 2.95
CA ALA A 212 -6.59 -17.78 3.79
C ALA A 212 -7.14 -16.61 2.98
N ALA A 213 -6.42 -16.19 1.92
CA ALA A 213 -6.86 -15.11 1.01
C ALA A 213 -8.04 -15.54 0.12
N ARG A 214 -7.99 -16.76 -0.44
CA ARG A 214 -9.06 -17.33 -1.26
C ARG A 214 -10.35 -17.51 -0.48
N ALA A 215 -10.25 -18.04 0.74
CA ALA A 215 -11.39 -18.18 1.64
C ALA A 215 -12.04 -16.82 2.02
N ALA A 216 -11.25 -15.73 2.09
CA ALA A 216 -11.80 -14.40 2.27
C ALA A 216 -12.54 -13.88 1.03
N CYS A 217 -12.11 -14.28 -0.18
CA CYS A 217 -12.80 -13.93 -1.41
C CYS A 217 -14.12 -14.71 -1.59
N GLU A 218 -14.20 -15.94 -1.08
CA GLU A 218 -15.42 -16.75 -1.15
C GLU A 218 -16.56 -16.05 -0.39
N GLY A 219 -17.68 -15.84 -1.06
CA GLY A 219 -18.84 -15.14 -0.48
C GLY A 219 -18.70 -13.61 -0.36
N HIS A 220 -17.56 -13.04 -0.72
CA HIS A 220 -17.41 -11.59 -0.80
C HIS A 220 -18.03 -11.05 -2.10
N GLU A 221 -18.57 -9.83 -2.09
CA GLU A 221 -19.14 -9.21 -3.29
C GLU A 221 -18.14 -9.08 -4.46
N LEU A 222 -16.83 -9.08 -4.18
CA LEU A 222 -15.75 -9.05 -5.17
C LEU A 222 -15.23 -10.44 -5.57
N ALA A 223 -15.88 -11.54 -5.20
CA ALA A 223 -15.42 -12.91 -5.49
C ALA A 223 -15.09 -13.16 -6.97
N ARG A 224 -15.78 -12.47 -7.90
CA ARG A 224 -15.57 -12.60 -9.35
C ARG A 224 -14.47 -11.71 -9.92
N SER A 225 -14.01 -10.73 -9.16
CA SER A 225 -13.02 -9.73 -9.55
C SER A 225 -11.81 -9.67 -8.61
N ALA A 226 -11.69 -10.64 -7.70
CA ALA A 226 -10.56 -10.79 -6.80
C ALA A 226 -9.90 -12.17 -6.96
N GLY A 227 -8.57 -12.22 -6.78
CA GLY A 227 -7.84 -13.47 -6.87
C GLY A 227 -6.46 -13.40 -6.19
N ALA A 228 -6.08 -14.50 -5.54
CA ALA A 228 -4.78 -14.63 -4.87
C ALA A 228 -3.85 -15.57 -5.63
N THR A 229 -2.59 -15.16 -5.76
CA THR A 229 -1.52 -15.89 -6.44
C THR A 229 -0.20 -15.74 -5.68
N ALA A 230 0.76 -16.62 -5.92
CA ALA A 230 2.14 -16.51 -5.47
C ALA A 230 3.04 -16.36 -6.70
N PRO A 231 3.36 -15.14 -7.13
CA PRO A 231 4.19 -14.91 -8.31
C PRO A 231 5.66 -15.25 -8.10
N HIS A 232 6.09 -15.41 -6.85
CA HIS A 232 7.45 -15.79 -6.45
C HIS A 232 7.39 -16.54 -5.11
N ASP A 233 8.42 -17.33 -4.80
CA ASP A 233 8.51 -18.11 -3.54
C ASP A 233 8.51 -17.22 -2.28
N GLU A 234 8.84 -15.96 -2.43
CA GLU A 234 8.90 -14.97 -1.35
C GLU A 234 7.67 -14.06 -1.31
N VAL A 235 6.71 -14.21 -2.23
CA VAL A 235 5.61 -13.25 -2.39
C VAL A 235 4.28 -13.93 -2.61
N VAL A 236 3.28 -13.56 -1.81
CA VAL A 236 1.87 -13.86 -2.04
C VAL A 236 1.13 -12.55 -2.28
N VAL A 237 0.28 -12.53 -3.30
CA VAL A 237 -0.43 -11.33 -3.76
C VAL A 237 -1.93 -11.64 -3.88
N LEU A 238 -2.76 -10.74 -3.38
CA LEU A 238 -4.19 -10.66 -3.70
C LEU A 238 -4.43 -9.41 -4.54
N ARG A 239 -5.06 -9.56 -5.71
CA ARG A 239 -5.53 -8.44 -6.52
C ARG A 239 -7.04 -8.42 -6.57
N ALA A 240 -7.60 -7.22 -6.59
CA ALA A 240 -9.04 -7.03 -6.71
C ALA A 240 -9.38 -5.81 -7.57
N LEU A 241 -10.46 -5.92 -8.32
CA LEU A 241 -11.12 -4.81 -9.01
C LEU A 241 -12.47 -4.57 -8.36
N ALA A 242 -12.86 -3.31 -8.22
CA ALA A 242 -14.09 -2.94 -7.54
C ALA A 242 -14.78 -1.73 -8.19
N PRO A 243 -16.10 -1.60 -8.04
CA PRO A 243 -16.81 -0.38 -8.45
C PRO A 243 -16.56 0.79 -7.51
N ARG A 244 -16.19 0.52 -6.24
CA ARG A 244 -15.96 1.49 -5.17
C ARG A 244 -14.82 1.03 -4.26
N VAL A 245 -14.27 1.96 -3.48
CA VAL A 245 -13.15 1.69 -2.57
C VAL A 245 -13.56 0.81 -1.38
N GLU A 246 -14.74 1.02 -0.81
CA GLU A 246 -15.15 0.40 0.45
C GLU A 246 -15.16 -1.14 0.42
N PRO A 247 -15.76 -1.82 -0.57
CA PRO A 247 -15.73 -3.27 -0.61
C PRO A 247 -14.30 -3.82 -0.80
N LEU A 248 -13.46 -3.13 -1.58
CA LEU A 248 -12.08 -3.55 -1.77
C LEU A 248 -11.27 -3.42 -0.46
N MET A 249 -11.42 -2.30 0.25
CA MET A 249 -10.78 -2.09 1.54
C MET A 249 -11.29 -3.06 2.61
N ALA A 250 -12.59 -3.43 2.58
CA ALA A 250 -13.15 -4.43 3.48
C ALA A 250 -12.48 -5.80 3.26
N LEU A 251 -12.35 -6.23 2.00
CA LEU A 251 -11.65 -7.46 1.63
C LEU A 251 -10.19 -7.44 2.07
N PHE A 252 -9.46 -6.35 1.78
CA PHE A 252 -8.04 -6.24 2.13
C PHE A 252 -7.80 -6.26 3.63
N LYS A 253 -8.65 -5.60 4.42
CA LYS A 253 -8.60 -5.64 5.89
C LYS A 253 -8.83 -7.05 6.43
N ASP A 254 -9.78 -7.81 5.88
CA ASP A 254 -10.02 -9.20 6.28
C ASP A 254 -8.83 -10.10 5.93
N VAL A 255 -8.33 -10.03 4.70
CA VAL A 255 -7.16 -10.83 4.27
C VAL A 255 -5.90 -10.46 5.07
N ARG A 256 -5.64 -9.16 5.29
CA ARG A 256 -4.53 -8.72 6.16
C ARG A 256 -4.63 -9.34 7.56
N ASN A 257 -5.83 -9.38 8.16
CA ASN A 257 -6.03 -9.94 9.49
C ASN A 257 -5.78 -11.46 9.51
N ARG A 258 -6.17 -12.17 8.47
CA ARG A 258 -5.88 -13.60 8.30
C ARG A 258 -4.39 -13.86 8.10
N TRP A 259 -3.73 -13.07 7.23
CA TRP A 259 -2.30 -13.19 6.99
C TRP A 259 -1.46 -12.88 8.22
N ARG A 260 -1.83 -11.88 9.02
CA ARG A 260 -1.15 -11.62 10.31
C ARG A 260 -1.20 -12.82 11.23
N ARG A 261 -2.36 -13.49 11.27
CA ARG A 261 -2.55 -14.68 12.13
C ARG A 261 -1.72 -15.87 11.63
N VAL A 262 -1.75 -16.14 10.34
CA VAL A 262 -0.97 -17.21 9.70
C VAL A 262 0.53 -16.95 9.79
N ALA A 263 0.96 -15.76 9.39
CA ALA A 263 2.38 -15.45 9.25
C ALA A 263 3.05 -15.12 10.58
N TRP A 264 2.34 -14.43 11.49
CA TRP A 264 2.93 -13.84 12.69
C TRP A 264 2.30 -14.25 14.01
N GLY A 265 1.21 -15.01 13.99
CA GLY A 265 0.44 -15.36 15.19
C GLY A 265 -0.19 -14.16 15.88
N LEU A 266 -0.46 -13.06 15.14
CA LEU A 266 -0.99 -11.81 15.66
C LEU A 266 -2.46 -11.62 15.29
N ASP A 267 -3.22 -11.00 16.20
CA ASP A 267 -4.60 -10.59 15.92
C ASP A 267 -4.69 -9.45 14.93
N GLY A 268 -5.86 -9.30 14.32
CA GLY A 268 -6.18 -8.28 13.34
C GLY A 268 -6.57 -6.93 13.96
N VAL A 269 -5.69 -6.31 14.76
CA VAL A 269 -5.96 -4.97 15.31
C VAL A 269 -5.95 -3.94 14.20
N GLN A 270 -7.05 -3.17 14.08
CA GLN A 270 -7.16 -2.10 13.09
C GLN A 270 -6.63 -0.78 13.66
N PRO A 271 -5.88 0.01 12.85
CA PRO A 271 -5.53 1.38 13.22
C PRO A 271 -6.79 2.21 13.55
N ARG A 272 -6.81 2.86 14.71
CA ARG A 272 -7.97 3.65 15.18
C ARG A 272 -8.44 4.70 14.17
N ILE A 273 -7.49 5.27 13.43
CA ILE A 273 -7.75 6.34 12.47
C ILE A 273 -8.67 5.91 11.31
N TRP A 274 -8.86 4.61 11.08
CA TRP A 274 -9.75 4.13 10.00
C TRP A 274 -11.24 4.21 10.36
N THR A 275 -11.56 4.50 11.62
CA THR A 275 -12.94 4.55 12.15
C THR A 275 -13.30 5.93 12.70
N THR A 276 -12.50 6.94 12.42
CA THR A 276 -12.70 8.33 12.89
C THR A 276 -13.18 9.25 11.79
#